data_f99ebf49add362e73f04664b00113017
#
_entry.id   f99ebf49add362e73f04664b00113017
#
_cell.length_a   1.000
_cell.length_b   1.000
_cell.length_c   1.000
_cell.angle_alpha   90.00
_cell.angle_beta   90.00
_cell.angle_gamma   90.00
#
_symmetry.space_group_name_H-M   'P 1'
#
loop_
_entity.id
_entity.type
_entity.pdbx_description
1 polymer ?
#
loop_
_entity_poly.entity_id
_entity_poly.type
_entity_poly.pdbx_seq_one_letter_code
_entity_poly.pdbx_strand_id
1 'polypeptide(L)'
;TGRGIEEVVREIFRHEDVVKEAGLKNELKDNEIIVQGFGNVGSNLAKHLYNRDNAKIIAIGEFDGYLYNKKGIDINALIEFYKTNKTINNPKLGKFKNNPSELLELDCDILIPAALENAITIDNVDKIKTKLIIEAANGPISFEADQKLFEKGVMIIPDIYVNAGGVVVSYFEWVKDISHIRFGRVEKRFQEQKIL
;
A
#
# COMPACT_ATOMS: atom_id res chain seq x y z
N THR A 1 -9.30 -3.96 -1.63
CA THR A 1 -8.12 -3.95 -0.72
C THR A 1 -7.35 -2.63 -0.88
N GLY A 2 -6.85 -2.25 -2.06
CA GLY A 2 -6.00 -1.05 -2.23
C GLY A 2 -6.58 0.25 -1.67
N ARG A 3 -7.89 0.49 -1.83
CA ARG A 3 -8.57 1.63 -1.22
C ARG A 3 -8.64 1.53 0.31
N GLY A 4 -8.83 0.33 0.85
CA GLY A 4 -8.83 0.14 2.31
C GLY A 4 -7.47 0.48 2.91
N ILE A 5 -6.40 0.09 2.24
CA ILE A 5 -5.03 0.41 2.66
C ILE A 5 -4.77 1.92 2.60
N GLU A 6 -5.25 2.62 1.57
CA GLU A 6 -5.18 4.10 1.50
C GLU A 6 -5.83 4.74 2.73
N GLU A 7 -7.02 4.27 3.15
CA GLU A 7 -7.69 4.83 4.34
C GLU A 7 -6.88 4.55 5.63
N VAL A 8 -6.20 3.41 5.73
CA VAL A 8 -5.28 3.14 6.85
C VAL A 8 -4.11 4.12 6.84
N VAL A 9 -3.49 4.36 5.67
CA VAL A 9 -2.42 5.35 5.53
C VAL A 9 -2.90 6.73 5.95
N ARG A 10 -4.08 7.14 5.50
CA ARG A 10 -4.68 8.42 5.89
C ARG A 10 -4.94 8.52 7.38
N GLU A 11 -5.42 7.44 8.00
CA GLU A 11 -5.68 7.42 9.44
C GLU A 11 -4.39 7.61 10.23
N ILE A 12 -3.28 7.00 9.84
CA ILE A 12 -1.97 7.24 10.46
C ILE A 12 -1.62 8.74 10.45
N PHE A 13 -1.81 9.41 9.31
CA PHE A 13 -1.49 10.84 9.17
C PHE A 13 -2.49 11.80 9.85
N ARG A 14 -3.61 11.30 10.38
CA ARG A 14 -4.51 12.07 11.27
C ARG A 14 -4.00 12.12 12.72
N HIS A 15 -3.08 11.24 13.08
CA HIS A 15 -2.51 11.13 14.43
C HIS A 15 -1.08 11.67 14.44
N GLU A 16 -0.93 12.94 14.80
CA GLU A 16 0.37 13.63 14.82
C GLU A 16 1.40 12.97 15.74
N ASP A 17 0.95 12.38 16.85
CA ASP A 17 1.77 11.61 17.78
C ASP A 17 2.36 10.37 17.12
N VAL A 18 1.56 9.61 16.37
CA VAL A 18 2.02 8.42 15.62
C VAL A 18 3.00 8.82 14.52
N VAL A 19 2.71 9.87 13.75
CA VAL A 19 3.59 10.40 12.70
C VAL A 19 4.95 10.80 13.27
N LYS A 20 4.94 11.47 14.41
CA LYS A 20 6.16 11.91 15.11
C LYS A 20 6.93 10.73 15.69
N GLU A 21 6.25 9.76 16.31
CA GLU A 21 6.87 8.55 16.86
C GLU A 21 7.55 7.73 15.76
N ALA A 22 6.91 7.59 14.60
CA ALA A 22 7.49 6.96 13.43
C ALA A 22 8.62 7.78 12.77
N GLY A 23 8.89 9.01 13.21
CA GLY A 23 9.90 9.89 12.62
C GLY A 23 9.58 10.34 11.18
N LEU A 24 8.30 10.37 10.83
CA LEU A 24 7.80 10.80 9.52
C LEU A 24 7.65 12.33 9.46
N LYS A 25 7.55 12.88 8.26
CA LYS A 25 7.12 14.26 8.02
C LYS A 25 5.61 14.36 8.18
N ASN A 26 5.12 15.53 8.58
CA ASN A 26 3.72 15.72 8.98
C ASN A 26 2.71 15.46 7.84
N GLU A 27 3.08 15.73 6.59
CA GLU A 27 2.19 15.49 5.46
C GLU A 27 2.65 14.30 4.62
N LEU A 28 1.72 13.45 4.20
CA LEU A 28 2.01 12.26 3.42
C LEU A 28 2.80 12.57 2.14
N LYS A 29 2.45 13.66 1.46
CA LYS A 29 3.11 14.10 0.22
C LYS A 29 4.61 14.39 0.36
N ASP A 30 5.07 14.70 1.58
CA ASP A 30 6.46 15.05 1.86
C ASP A 30 7.32 13.82 2.17
N ASN A 31 6.67 12.65 2.38
CA ASN A 31 7.35 11.40 2.64
C ASN A 31 7.59 10.60 1.36
N GLU A 32 8.74 9.95 1.30
CA GLU A 32 9.13 9.10 0.18
C GLU A 32 8.60 7.69 0.37
N ILE A 33 7.81 7.23 -0.59
CA ILE A 33 7.09 5.95 -0.52
C ILE A 33 7.64 4.97 -1.55
N ILE A 34 7.83 3.73 -1.12
CA ILE A 34 8.13 2.59 -1.98
C ILE A 34 7.00 1.58 -1.89
N VAL A 35 6.54 1.10 -3.04
CA VAL A 35 5.53 0.03 -3.13
C VAL A 35 6.14 -1.17 -3.84
N GLN A 36 6.17 -2.32 -3.17
CA GLN A 36 6.55 -3.59 -3.75
C GLN A 36 5.32 -4.31 -4.28
N GLY A 37 5.32 -4.58 -5.57
CA GLY A 37 4.20 -5.18 -6.30
C GLY A 37 3.32 -4.14 -6.99
N PHE A 38 3.03 -4.39 -8.28
CA PHE A 38 2.17 -3.54 -9.10
C PHE A 38 0.96 -4.29 -9.65
N GLY A 39 0.59 -5.40 -8.98
CA GLY A 39 -0.63 -6.17 -9.22
C GLY A 39 -1.90 -5.42 -8.76
N ASN A 40 -2.99 -6.17 -8.55
CA ASN A 40 -4.28 -5.58 -8.16
C ASN A 40 -4.23 -4.71 -6.91
N VAL A 41 -3.48 -5.12 -5.88
CA VAL A 41 -3.39 -4.35 -4.63
C VAL A 41 -2.48 -3.15 -4.81
N GLY A 42 -1.23 -3.37 -5.21
CA GLY A 42 -0.22 -2.31 -5.28
C GLY A 42 -0.54 -1.22 -6.31
N SER A 43 -1.02 -1.57 -7.50
CA SER A 43 -1.38 -0.58 -8.53
C SER A 43 -2.57 0.30 -8.13
N ASN A 44 -3.62 -0.30 -7.53
CA ASN A 44 -4.77 0.47 -7.05
C ASN A 44 -4.40 1.33 -5.84
N LEU A 45 -3.61 0.81 -4.90
CA LEU A 45 -3.10 1.58 -3.77
C LEU A 45 -2.26 2.78 -4.26
N ALA A 46 -1.27 2.54 -5.11
CA ALA A 46 -0.44 3.59 -5.67
C ALA A 46 -1.27 4.67 -6.40
N LYS A 47 -2.29 4.24 -7.18
CA LYS A 47 -3.22 5.15 -7.85
C LYS A 47 -3.98 6.04 -6.87
N HIS A 48 -4.49 5.47 -5.79
CA HIS A 48 -5.26 6.21 -4.79
C HIS A 48 -4.36 7.21 -4.04
N LEU A 49 -3.24 6.76 -3.52
CA LEU A 49 -2.27 7.61 -2.82
C LEU A 49 -1.77 8.77 -3.70
N TYR A 50 -1.48 8.49 -4.99
CA TYR A 50 -1.02 9.51 -5.93
C TYR A 50 -2.09 10.54 -6.25
N ASN A 51 -3.31 10.11 -6.58
CA ASN A 51 -4.36 11.01 -7.09
C ASN A 51 -5.10 11.78 -5.99
N ARG A 52 -5.23 11.20 -4.80
CA ARG A 52 -6.04 11.77 -3.72
C ARG A 52 -5.19 12.45 -2.65
N ASP A 53 -3.99 11.94 -2.42
CA ASP A 53 -3.13 12.38 -1.33
C ASP A 53 -1.83 13.05 -1.82
N ASN A 54 -1.66 13.16 -3.15
CA ASN A 54 -0.45 13.69 -3.79
C ASN A 54 0.84 13.00 -3.28
N ALA A 55 0.75 11.72 -2.95
CA ALA A 55 1.84 10.96 -2.36
C ALA A 55 3.03 10.85 -3.30
N LYS A 56 4.23 11.03 -2.76
CA LYS A 56 5.50 10.93 -3.49
C LYS A 56 5.98 9.48 -3.53
N ILE A 57 5.56 8.72 -4.55
CA ILE A 57 6.00 7.35 -4.75
C ILE A 57 7.29 7.37 -5.58
N ILE A 58 8.42 7.01 -4.95
CA ILE A 58 9.75 7.07 -5.58
C ILE A 58 10.18 5.77 -6.24
N ALA A 59 9.60 4.64 -5.83
CA ALA A 59 9.89 3.35 -6.47
C ALA A 59 8.67 2.44 -6.47
N ILE A 60 8.56 1.66 -7.54
CA ILE A 60 7.57 0.59 -7.72
C ILE A 60 8.32 -0.68 -8.13
N GLY A 61 8.05 -1.79 -7.45
CA GLY A 61 8.64 -3.09 -7.75
C GLY A 61 7.67 -4.06 -8.41
N GLU A 62 8.22 -4.91 -9.25
CA GLU A 62 7.58 -6.08 -9.85
C GLU A 62 8.55 -7.27 -9.82
N PHE A 63 8.09 -8.44 -10.30
CA PHE A 63 8.87 -9.67 -10.27
C PHE A 63 10.15 -9.60 -11.10
N ASP A 64 10.19 -8.78 -12.15
CA ASP A 64 11.30 -8.62 -13.10
C ASP A 64 12.25 -7.47 -12.75
N GLY A 65 11.93 -6.66 -11.71
CA GLY A 65 12.74 -5.53 -11.29
C GLY A 65 11.94 -4.41 -10.65
N TYR A 66 12.51 -3.22 -10.65
CA TYR A 66 11.83 -2.04 -10.12
C TYR A 66 12.10 -0.78 -10.93
N LEU A 67 11.11 0.11 -10.95
CA LEU A 67 11.22 1.46 -11.51
C LEU A 67 11.50 2.43 -10.37
N TYR A 68 12.54 3.27 -10.53
CA TYR A 68 12.95 4.26 -9.53
C TYR A 68 13.00 5.67 -10.10
N ASN A 69 12.41 6.62 -9.40
CA ASN A 69 12.48 8.04 -9.69
C ASN A 69 12.44 8.86 -8.39
N LYS A 70 13.56 9.42 -7.96
CA LYS A 70 13.67 10.22 -6.72
C LYS A 70 12.73 11.44 -6.69
N LYS A 71 12.31 11.94 -7.86
CA LYS A 71 11.36 13.06 -7.97
C LYS A 71 9.90 12.64 -7.82
N GLY A 72 9.62 11.33 -7.77
CA GLY A 72 8.31 10.71 -7.82
C GLY A 72 7.97 10.18 -9.21
N ILE A 73 7.24 9.09 -9.25
CA ILE A 73 6.77 8.41 -10.47
C ILE A 73 5.37 8.93 -10.79
N ASP A 74 5.11 9.27 -12.06
CA ASP A 74 3.74 9.50 -12.53
C ASP A 74 3.01 8.17 -12.60
N ILE A 75 2.20 7.91 -11.58
CA ILE A 75 1.49 6.64 -11.42
C ILE A 75 0.40 6.46 -12.47
N ASN A 76 -0.26 7.53 -12.90
CA ASN A 76 -1.28 7.42 -13.94
C ASN A 76 -0.66 7.02 -15.28
N ALA A 77 0.43 7.67 -15.67
CA ALA A 77 1.17 7.30 -16.87
C ALA A 77 1.75 5.87 -16.79
N LEU A 78 2.21 5.45 -15.61
CA LEU A 78 2.70 4.09 -15.39
C LEU A 78 1.58 3.04 -15.54
N ILE A 79 0.40 3.29 -14.99
CA ILE A 79 -0.76 2.39 -15.12
C ILE A 79 -1.18 2.23 -16.59
N GLU A 80 -1.27 3.31 -17.34
CA GLU A 80 -1.61 3.24 -18.76
C GLU A 80 -0.55 2.48 -19.56
N PHE A 81 0.72 2.71 -19.27
CA PHE A 81 1.82 1.98 -19.88
C PHE A 81 1.76 0.48 -19.54
N TYR A 82 1.52 0.14 -18.27
CA TYR A 82 1.45 -1.25 -17.79
C TYR A 82 0.27 -2.01 -18.39
N LYS A 83 -0.87 -1.38 -18.61
CA LYS A 83 -2.02 -2.02 -19.28
C LYS A 83 -1.66 -2.59 -20.65
N THR A 84 -0.86 -1.85 -21.41
CA THR A 84 -0.48 -2.21 -22.79
C THR A 84 0.74 -3.13 -22.82
N ASN A 85 1.78 -2.80 -22.03
CA ASN A 85 3.10 -3.44 -22.15
C ASN A 85 3.33 -4.56 -21.15
N LYS A 86 2.50 -4.70 -20.12
CA LYS A 86 2.60 -5.71 -19.06
C LYS A 86 3.95 -5.69 -18.30
N THR A 87 4.61 -4.55 -18.29
CA THR A 87 5.85 -4.30 -17.56
C THR A 87 5.87 -2.88 -17.02
N ILE A 88 6.61 -2.65 -15.93
CA ILE A 88 6.86 -1.32 -15.37
C ILE A 88 8.13 -0.66 -15.97
N ASN A 89 8.85 -1.32 -16.85
CA ASN A 89 10.07 -0.81 -17.48
C ASN A 89 9.76 0.32 -18.48
N ASN A 90 9.58 1.53 -17.95
CA ASN A 90 9.35 2.73 -18.76
C ASN A 90 10.43 3.78 -18.49
N PRO A 91 11.40 3.96 -19.41
CA PRO A 91 12.52 4.88 -19.21
C PRO A 91 12.13 6.37 -19.16
N LYS A 92 10.90 6.72 -19.58
CA LYS A 92 10.39 8.09 -19.47
C LYS A 92 9.90 8.43 -18.07
N LEU A 93 9.54 7.41 -17.26
CA LEU A 93 9.02 7.59 -15.92
C LEU A 93 10.05 7.42 -14.83
N GLY A 94 11.17 6.76 -15.13
CA GLY A 94 12.24 6.53 -14.16
C GLY A 94 13.35 5.62 -14.69
N LYS A 95 14.27 5.25 -13.80
CA LYS A 95 15.32 4.27 -14.08
C LYS A 95 14.85 2.88 -13.70
N PHE A 96 14.80 1.97 -14.65
CA PHE A 96 14.49 0.58 -14.38
C PHE A 96 15.75 -0.19 -13.96
N LYS A 97 15.61 -1.06 -12.99
CA LYS A 97 16.63 -1.98 -12.46
C LYS A 97 16.10 -3.40 -12.44
N ASN A 98 16.88 -4.35 -12.96
CA ASN A 98 16.46 -5.75 -13.14
C ASN A 98 16.53 -6.61 -11.87
N ASN A 99 17.04 -6.07 -10.76
CA ASN A 99 17.13 -6.81 -9.49
C ASN A 99 16.01 -6.38 -8.53
N PRO A 100 14.90 -7.13 -8.43
CA PRO A 100 13.75 -6.75 -7.59
C PRO A 100 14.08 -6.71 -6.10
N SER A 101 15.07 -7.47 -5.63
CA SER A 101 15.44 -7.52 -4.21
C SER A 101 16.04 -6.20 -3.72
N GLU A 102 16.74 -5.46 -4.58
CA GLU A 102 17.32 -4.17 -4.23
C GLU A 102 16.28 -3.10 -3.92
N LEU A 103 15.02 -3.27 -4.36
CA LEU A 103 13.94 -2.33 -4.06
C LEU A 103 13.77 -2.11 -2.56
N LEU A 104 13.76 -3.21 -1.79
CA LEU A 104 13.52 -3.17 -0.35
C LEU A 104 14.69 -2.53 0.42
N GLU A 105 15.88 -2.48 -0.18
CA GLU A 105 17.10 -1.91 0.39
C GLU A 105 17.24 -0.40 0.14
N LEU A 106 16.35 0.18 -0.69
CA LEU A 106 16.36 1.61 -0.97
C LEU A 106 15.96 2.42 0.26
N ASP A 107 16.54 3.59 0.40
CA ASP A 107 16.19 4.54 1.45
C ASP A 107 14.83 5.19 1.15
N CYS A 108 13.90 5.10 2.11
CA CYS A 108 12.58 5.71 2.02
C CYS A 108 11.99 5.99 3.41
N ASP A 109 10.94 6.80 3.45
CA ASP A 109 10.21 7.06 4.70
C ASP A 109 9.17 5.93 4.97
N ILE A 110 8.49 5.45 3.92
CA ILE A 110 7.43 4.44 4.02
C ILE A 110 7.65 3.33 3.00
N LEU A 111 7.69 2.09 3.47
CA LEU A 111 7.78 0.89 2.64
C LEU A 111 6.46 0.11 2.70
N ILE A 112 5.91 -0.22 1.53
CA ILE A 112 4.63 -0.93 1.43
C ILE A 112 4.84 -2.23 0.64
N PRO A 113 5.13 -3.36 1.31
CA PRO A 113 5.15 -4.67 0.66
C PRO A 113 3.72 -5.11 0.32
N ALA A 114 3.43 -5.22 -0.98
CA ALA A 114 2.11 -5.55 -1.53
C ALA A 114 2.17 -6.70 -2.56
N ALA A 115 3.18 -7.56 -2.49
CA ALA A 115 3.41 -8.67 -3.43
C ALA A 115 3.31 -10.03 -2.74
N LEU A 116 4.36 -10.47 -2.09
CA LEU A 116 4.52 -11.83 -1.60
C LEU A 116 4.74 -11.88 -0.08
N GLU A 117 4.43 -13.03 0.51
CA GLU A 117 4.84 -13.39 1.85
C GLU A 117 6.37 -13.48 1.97
N ASN A 118 6.91 -13.30 3.17
CA ASN A 118 8.34 -13.39 3.47
C ASN A 118 9.24 -12.56 2.53
N ALA A 119 8.79 -11.38 2.11
CA ALA A 119 9.60 -10.46 1.33
C ALA A 119 10.75 -9.86 2.15
N ILE A 120 10.53 -9.66 3.47
CA ILE A 120 11.53 -9.21 4.44
C ILE A 120 11.82 -10.35 5.42
N THR A 121 13.05 -10.81 5.41
CA THR A 121 13.51 -11.95 6.22
C THR A 121 14.79 -11.58 6.97
N ILE A 122 15.30 -12.52 7.74
CA ILE A 122 16.58 -12.37 8.45
C ILE A 122 17.74 -12.05 7.50
N ASP A 123 17.66 -12.47 6.23
CA ASP A 123 18.74 -12.32 5.25
C ASP A 123 18.85 -10.88 4.69
N ASN A 124 17.75 -10.12 4.71
CA ASN A 124 17.74 -8.77 4.14
C ASN A 124 17.34 -7.67 5.12
N VAL A 125 16.81 -8.00 6.30
CA VAL A 125 16.31 -7.03 7.29
C VAL A 125 17.35 -5.99 7.72
N ASP A 126 18.63 -6.35 7.75
CA ASP A 126 19.69 -5.43 8.14
C ASP A 126 19.90 -4.30 7.13
N LYS A 127 19.51 -4.52 5.88
CA LYS A 127 19.61 -3.56 4.78
C LYS A 127 18.35 -2.67 4.63
N ILE A 128 17.27 -2.98 5.33
CA ILE A 128 16.04 -2.18 5.29
C ILE A 128 16.28 -0.81 5.92
N LYS A 129 15.94 0.24 5.17
CA LYS A 129 16.15 1.65 5.51
C LYS A 129 14.86 2.43 5.39
N THR A 130 13.91 2.11 6.25
CA THR A 130 12.61 2.78 6.29
C THR A 130 12.26 3.13 7.73
N LYS A 131 11.32 4.03 7.91
CA LYS A 131 10.79 4.43 9.22
C LYS A 131 9.50 3.72 9.54
N LEU A 132 8.68 3.48 8.51
CA LEU A 132 7.37 2.86 8.62
C LEU A 132 7.22 1.77 7.56
N ILE A 133 6.74 0.60 7.96
CA ILE A 133 6.32 -0.47 7.06
C ILE A 133 4.79 -0.64 7.19
N ILE A 134 4.09 -0.72 6.06
CA ILE A 134 2.64 -0.96 5.99
C ILE A 134 2.43 -2.27 5.23
N GLU A 135 2.08 -3.34 5.93
CA GLU A 135 1.96 -4.68 5.39
C GLU A 135 0.70 -4.86 4.54
N ALA A 136 0.80 -4.57 3.26
CA ALA A 136 -0.32 -4.71 2.33
C ALA A 136 -0.51 -6.15 1.80
N ALA A 137 0.56 -6.94 1.74
CA ALA A 137 0.52 -8.39 1.51
C ALA A 137 0.26 -9.14 2.82
N ASN A 138 -0.06 -10.43 2.74
CA ASN A 138 -0.17 -11.29 3.91
C ASN A 138 1.21 -11.78 4.32
N GLY A 139 1.58 -11.62 5.59
CA GLY A 139 2.83 -12.09 6.17
C GLY A 139 4.08 -11.69 5.39
N PRO A 140 4.26 -10.42 4.98
CA PRO A 140 5.41 -10.02 4.16
C PRO A 140 6.71 -9.98 4.96
N ILE A 141 6.64 -9.98 6.29
CA ILE A 141 7.79 -9.93 7.20
C ILE A 141 7.86 -11.25 7.99
N SER A 142 9.02 -11.91 8.03
CA SER A 142 9.22 -13.08 8.89
C SER A 142 9.30 -12.67 10.36
N PHE A 143 8.97 -13.58 11.26
CA PHE A 143 8.97 -13.32 12.71
C PHE A 143 10.31 -12.80 13.21
N GLU A 144 11.42 -13.40 12.76
CA GLU A 144 12.77 -13.00 13.17
C GLU A 144 13.13 -11.61 12.62
N ALA A 145 12.64 -11.27 11.42
CA ALA A 145 12.84 -9.96 10.82
C ALA A 145 12.02 -8.88 11.54
N ASP A 146 10.79 -9.20 11.94
CA ASP A 146 9.91 -8.30 12.70
C ASP A 146 10.59 -7.86 14.01
N GLN A 147 11.14 -8.81 14.79
CA GLN A 147 11.87 -8.49 16.01
C GLN A 147 13.05 -7.55 15.77
N LYS A 148 13.85 -7.80 14.72
CA LYS A 148 14.98 -6.91 14.37
C LYS A 148 14.52 -5.52 13.93
N LEU A 149 13.43 -5.42 13.17
CA LEU A 149 12.87 -4.12 12.75
C LEU A 149 12.40 -3.33 13.96
N PHE A 150 11.74 -3.99 14.92
CA PHE A 150 11.35 -3.38 16.18
C PHE A 150 12.56 -2.84 16.97
N GLU A 151 13.64 -3.63 17.10
CA GLU A 151 14.89 -3.19 17.74
C GLU A 151 15.54 -2.00 17.01
N LYS A 152 15.38 -1.91 15.69
CA LYS A 152 15.82 -0.77 14.85
C LYS A 152 14.93 0.46 14.99
N GLY A 153 13.80 0.39 15.71
CA GLY A 153 12.82 1.45 15.86
C GLY A 153 11.96 1.69 14.62
N VAL A 154 11.83 0.70 13.73
CA VAL A 154 10.94 0.75 12.59
C VAL A 154 9.52 0.46 13.05
N MET A 155 8.58 1.36 12.77
CA MET A 155 7.17 1.13 13.05
C MET A 155 6.56 0.20 11.99
N ILE A 156 5.74 -0.76 12.41
CA ILE A 156 5.06 -1.70 11.51
C ILE A 156 3.56 -1.64 11.74
N ILE A 157 2.80 -1.44 10.68
CA ILE A 157 1.34 -1.60 10.70
C ILE A 157 1.02 -2.97 10.10
N PRO A 158 0.50 -3.90 10.91
CA PRO A 158 0.39 -5.31 10.54
C PRO A 158 -0.70 -5.56 9.49
N ASP A 159 -0.51 -6.60 8.70
CA ASP A 159 -1.34 -7.02 7.59
C ASP A 159 -2.81 -7.26 7.98
N ILE A 160 -3.05 -7.89 9.12
CA ILE A 160 -4.39 -8.17 9.64
C ILE A 160 -5.25 -6.90 9.78
N TYR A 161 -4.61 -5.75 10.02
CA TYR A 161 -5.28 -4.45 10.08
C TYR A 161 -5.34 -3.79 8.69
N VAL A 162 -4.22 -3.81 7.97
CA VAL A 162 -4.03 -3.06 6.73
C VAL A 162 -4.88 -3.61 5.59
N ASN A 163 -4.93 -4.92 5.39
CA ASN A 163 -5.59 -5.54 4.25
C ASN A 163 -7.02 -6.05 4.52
N ALA A 164 -7.51 -5.93 5.74
CA ALA A 164 -8.85 -6.38 6.18
C ALA A 164 -10.01 -5.81 5.33
N GLY A 165 -9.86 -4.61 4.78
CA GLY A 165 -10.92 -3.96 4.01
C GLY A 165 -11.43 -4.77 2.81
N GLY A 166 -10.59 -5.59 2.17
CA GLY A 166 -11.01 -6.49 1.10
C GLY A 166 -11.95 -7.59 1.59
N VAL A 167 -11.60 -8.21 2.70
CA VAL A 167 -12.40 -9.28 3.33
C VAL A 167 -13.73 -8.75 3.84
N VAL A 168 -13.73 -7.56 4.45
CA VAL A 168 -14.95 -6.90 4.94
C VAL A 168 -15.93 -6.66 3.80
N VAL A 169 -15.48 -6.14 2.67
CA VAL A 169 -16.34 -5.93 1.47
C VAL A 169 -16.88 -7.26 0.96
N SER A 170 -16.03 -8.28 0.82
CA SER A 170 -16.46 -9.61 0.36
C SER A 170 -17.50 -10.24 1.31
N TYR A 171 -17.36 -10.05 2.61
CA TYR A 171 -18.34 -10.49 3.57
C TYR A 171 -19.71 -9.82 3.36
N PHE A 172 -19.74 -8.51 3.16
CA PHE A 172 -20.99 -7.80 2.88
C PHE A 172 -21.61 -8.19 1.53
N GLU A 173 -20.81 -8.44 0.51
CA GLU A 173 -21.29 -8.97 -0.76
C GLU A 173 -21.91 -10.34 -0.59
N TRP A 174 -21.27 -11.26 0.14
CA TRP A 174 -21.80 -12.57 0.45
C TRP A 174 -23.11 -12.51 1.24
N VAL A 175 -23.17 -11.70 2.31
CA VAL A 175 -24.41 -11.49 3.09
C VAL A 175 -25.54 -10.97 2.20
N LYS A 176 -25.23 -10.04 1.30
CA LYS A 176 -26.21 -9.51 0.34
C LYS A 176 -26.75 -10.61 -0.58
N ASP A 177 -25.86 -11.47 -1.08
CA ASP A 177 -26.24 -12.54 -2.01
C ASP A 177 -27.13 -13.58 -1.33
N ILE A 178 -26.79 -14.03 -0.13
CA ILE A 178 -27.62 -15.00 0.62
C ILE A 178 -28.92 -14.40 1.15
N SER A 179 -28.93 -13.11 1.47
CA SER A 179 -30.12 -12.42 1.99
C SER A 179 -31.04 -11.91 0.88
N HIS A 180 -30.65 -12.05 -0.40
CA HIS A 180 -31.35 -11.48 -1.56
C HIS A 180 -31.71 -9.99 -1.41
N ILE A 181 -30.91 -9.23 -0.60
CA ILE A 181 -31.12 -7.82 -0.33
C ILE A 181 -30.49 -7.00 -1.49
N ARG A 182 -31.34 -6.25 -2.22
CA ARG A 182 -30.83 -5.27 -3.18
C ARG A 182 -30.42 -3.97 -2.47
N PHE A 183 -29.27 -3.39 -2.82
CA PHE A 183 -28.88 -2.05 -2.37
C PHE A 183 -30.00 -1.05 -2.72
N GLY A 184 -30.34 -0.16 -1.77
CA GLY A 184 -31.44 0.80 -1.91
C GLY A 184 -32.78 0.37 -1.33
N ARG A 185 -33.00 -0.93 -1.01
CA ARG A 185 -34.27 -1.37 -0.41
C ARG A 185 -34.39 -0.98 1.07
N VAL A 186 -33.26 -0.91 1.78
CA VAL A 186 -33.22 -0.45 3.17
C VAL A 186 -33.50 1.04 3.23
N GLU A 187 -32.86 1.82 2.35
CA GLU A 187 -33.07 3.26 2.23
C GLU A 187 -34.52 3.61 1.85
N LYS A 188 -35.12 2.85 0.93
CA LYS A 188 -36.51 3.01 0.54
C LYS A 188 -37.48 2.70 1.67
N ARG A 189 -37.22 1.68 2.50
CA ARG A 189 -38.00 1.38 3.71
C ARG A 189 -37.91 2.49 4.76
N PHE A 190 -36.73 3.06 4.98
CA PHE A 190 -36.58 4.20 5.89
C PHE A 190 -37.27 5.46 5.39
N GLN A 191 -37.32 5.70 4.07
CA GLN A 191 -38.06 6.81 3.49
C GLN A 191 -39.57 6.60 3.58
N GLU A 192 -40.06 5.38 3.34
CA GLU A 192 -41.47 5.02 3.46
C GLU A 192 -41.99 5.11 4.90
N GLN A 193 -41.16 4.79 5.92
CA GLN A 193 -41.50 4.95 7.33
C GLN A 193 -41.53 6.40 7.83
N LYS A 194 -40.89 7.35 7.11
CA LYS A 194 -40.92 8.79 7.44
C LYS A 194 -42.12 9.52 6.87
N ILE A 195 -42.93 8.86 6.04
CA ILE A 195 -44.11 9.45 5.37
C ILE A 195 -45.43 9.05 6.08
N LEU A 196 -45.37 8.16 7.07
CA LEU A 196 -46.45 7.80 7.97
C LEU A 196 -46.27 8.49 9.32
#